data_507f28b84b7c7db400ae1109fa2905d6
#
_entry.id   507f28b84b7c7db400ae1109fa2905d6
#
_cell.length_a   1.000
_cell.length_b   1.000
_cell.length_c   1.000
_cell.angle_alpha   90.00
_cell.angle_beta   90.00
_cell.angle_gamma   90.00
#
_symmetry.space_group_name_H-M   'P 1'
#
loop_
_entity.id
_entity.type
_entity.pdbx_description
1 polymer ?
#
loop_
_entity_poly.entity_id
_entity_poly.type
_entity_poly.pdbx_seq_one_letter_code
_entity_poly.pdbx_strand_id
1 'polypeptide(L)'
;MKRKTKKSPSSKAVVPISGGMDSSVLLHLAASRYDKIIAVNYDYGQKHRDKELLCATLQIESLDMPVTYQSIKLPFFKDICQVSSLLNNKIAVAKAKDVMGDPQTVNYVPYRKLMLLSISLAIAENVGASTVFHGAAQADSVAGFWDGSEEFLEQINKVSALNRRNKITVQAPLIDKSKAEIIKLGIKLGVNFAETWTCYEGEQLACGECTACSLRIKGFIDAGYIDPIPYKISIPWEKYKCKEISNQ
;
A
#
# COMPACT_ATOMS: atom_id res chain seq x y z
N MET A 1 -1.58 49.28 10.71
CA MET A 1 -1.60 48.26 9.63
C MET A 1 -1.05 46.94 10.17
N LYS A 2 -1.90 45.94 10.44
CA LYS A 2 -1.47 44.61 10.85
C LYS A 2 -0.94 43.89 9.59
N ARG A 3 0.37 43.58 9.55
CA ARG A 3 0.95 42.71 8.50
C ARG A 3 0.23 41.34 8.53
N LYS A 4 -0.57 41.05 7.49
CA LYS A 4 -1.05 39.70 7.24
C LYS A 4 0.19 38.81 7.01
N THR A 5 0.55 37.98 7.98
CA THR A 5 1.50 36.91 7.78
C THR A 5 0.97 36.02 6.65
N LYS A 6 1.68 35.97 5.51
CA LYS A 6 1.39 35.00 4.45
C LYS A 6 1.54 33.62 5.10
N LYS A 7 0.43 32.90 5.27
CA LYS A 7 0.45 31.45 5.61
C LYS A 7 1.35 30.79 4.57
N SER A 8 2.32 29.99 5.00
CA SER A 8 3.07 29.13 4.10
C SER A 8 2.07 28.28 3.29
N PRO A 9 2.32 28.01 2.01
CA PRO A 9 1.42 27.16 1.24
C PRO A 9 1.26 25.82 1.95
N SER A 10 0.00 25.38 2.12
CA SER A 10 -0.36 24.11 2.73
C SER A 10 0.40 22.95 2.04
N SER A 11 1.12 22.15 2.82
CA SER A 11 1.86 21.00 2.30
C SER A 11 0.89 19.90 1.85
N LYS A 12 1.06 19.41 0.61
CA LYS A 12 0.18 18.39 0.01
C LYS A 12 0.97 17.17 -0.40
N ALA A 13 0.40 15.98 -0.18
CA ALA A 13 0.93 14.73 -0.68
C ALA A 13 -0.14 13.88 -1.38
N VAL A 14 0.27 13.13 -2.40
CA VAL A 14 -0.54 12.08 -3.04
C VAL A 14 -0.15 10.75 -2.44
N VAL A 15 -1.13 10.00 -1.96
CA VAL A 15 -0.94 8.69 -1.32
C VAL A 15 -1.77 7.65 -2.05
N PRO A 16 -1.15 6.76 -2.84
CA PRO A 16 -1.81 5.56 -3.32
C PRO A 16 -2.26 4.70 -2.13
N ILE A 17 -3.56 4.41 -2.07
CA ILE A 17 -4.17 3.63 -0.99
C ILE A 17 -4.91 2.42 -1.56
N SER A 18 -4.48 1.22 -1.23
CA SER A 18 -5.16 -0.03 -1.56
C SER A 18 -6.04 -0.56 -0.42
N GLY A 19 -5.96 0.03 0.77
CA GLY A 19 -6.58 -0.55 1.97
C GLY A 19 -5.81 -1.77 2.52
N GLY A 20 -4.68 -2.11 1.93
CA GLY A 20 -3.75 -3.09 2.47
C GLY A 20 -2.96 -2.54 3.66
N MET A 21 -2.37 -3.43 4.44
CA MET A 21 -1.62 -3.10 5.66
C MET A 21 -0.59 -1.97 5.44
N ASP A 22 0.29 -2.11 4.44
CA ASP A 22 1.38 -1.17 4.20
C ASP A 22 0.86 0.21 3.75
N SER A 23 -0.12 0.23 2.82
CA SER A 23 -0.70 1.46 2.30
C SER A 23 -1.49 2.23 3.37
N SER A 24 -2.12 1.52 4.31
CA SER A 24 -2.82 2.12 5.45
C SER A 24 -1.83 2.77 6.42
N VAL A 25 -0.74 2.08 6.76
CA VAL A 25 0.34 2.68 7.58
C VAL A 25 0.94 3.90 6.88
N LEU A 26 1.13 3.82 5.56
CA LEU A 26 1.66 4.93 4.76
C LEU A 26 0.71 6.13 4.74
N LEU A 27 -0.60 5.89 4.65
CA LEU A 27 -1.63 6.94 4.71
C LEU A 27 -1.59 7.68 6.05
N HIS A 28 -1.60 6.96 7.17
CA HIS A 28 -1.53 7.55 8.51
C HIS A 28 -0.19 8.27 8.76
N LEU A 29 0.93 7.72 8.25
CA LEU A 29 2.23 8.38 8.30
C LEU A 29 2.22 9.70 7.51
N ALA A 30 1.63 9.72 6.32
CA ALA A 30 1.49 10.93 5.51
C ALA A 30 0.59 11.95 6.22
N ALA A 31 -0.52 11.51 6.82
CA ALA A 31 -1.43 12.34 7.60
C ALA A 31 -0.74 13.05 8.77
N SER A 32 0.25 12.40 9.39
CA SER A 32 1.04 13.01 10.48
C SER A 32 2.05 14.08 10.00
N ARG A 33 2.27 14.23 8.69
CA ARG A 33 3.34 15.08 8.13
C ARG A 33 2.85 16.18 7.19
N TYR A 34 1.66 16.04 6.62
CA TYR A 34 1.13 16.93 5.59
C TYR A 34 -0.20 17.53 6.01
N ASP A 35 -0.46 18.77 5.57
CA ASP A 35 -1.70 19.50 5.89
C ASP A 35 -2.89 19.00 5.07
N LYS A 36 -2.63 18.39 3.91
CA LYS A 36 -3.65 17.86 3.01
C LYS A 36 -3.16 16.61 2.31
N ILE A 37 -4.00 15.57 2.32
CA ILE A 37 -3.77 14.31 1.62
C ILE A 37 -4.70 14.19 0.43
N ILE A 38 -4.14 13.75 -0.70
CA ILE A 38 -4.88 13.27 -1.85
C ILE A 38 -4.70 11.75 -1.88
N ALA A 39 -5.69 11.03 -1.35
CA ALA A 39 -5.70 9.57 -1.33
C ALA A 39 -6.23 9.03 -2.66
N VAL A 40 -5.50 8.14 -3.30
CA VAL A 40 -5.86 7.61 -4.62
C VAL A 40 -5.93 6.09 -4.57
N ASN A 41 -7.12 5.55 -4.80
CA ASN A 41 -7.31 4.12 -5.01
C ASN A 41 -7.37 3.80 -6.50
N TYR A 42 -6.82 2.64 -6.90
CA TYR A 42 -6.77 2.18 -8.28
C TYR A 42 -7.56 0.89 -8.45
N ASP A 43 -8.67 0.93 -9.20
CA ASP A 43 -9.37 -0.25 -9.69
C ASP A 43 -8.80 -0.61 -11.07
N TYR A 44 -7.86 -1.56 -11.10
CA TYR A 44 -7.31 -2.12 -12.32
C TYR A 44 -7.89 -3.52 -12.65
N GLY A 45 -9.00 -3.89 -11.99
CA GLY A 45 -9.75 -5.13 -12.18
C GLY A 45 -9.21 -6.31 -11.37
N GLN A 46 -8.45 -6.07 -10.32
CA GLN A 46 -7.94 -7.08 -9.40
C GLN A 46 -9.08 -7.83 -8.69
N LYS A 47 -8.90 -9.13 -8.42
CA LYS A 47 -9.91 -10.00 -7.79
C LYS A 47 -10.42 -9.47 -6.44
N HIS A 48 -9.53 -8.86 -5.67
CA HIS A 48 -9.78 -8.35 -4.31
C HIS A 48 -10.16 -6.86 -4.25
N ARG A 49 -10.51 -6.24 -5.40
CA ARG A 49 -10.79 -4.80 -5.51
C ARG A 49 -11.85 -4.29 -4.54
N ASP A 50 -12.95 -5.05 -4.37
CA ASP A 50 -14.06 -4.60 -3.53
C ASP A 50 -13.68 -4.54 -2.05
N LYS A 51 -12.84 -5.49 -1.58
CA LYS A 51 -12.24 -5.47 -0.25
C LYS A 51 -11.23 -4.35 -0.09
N GLU A 52 -10.38 -4.13 -1.10
CA GLU A 52 -9.42 -3.01 -1.10
C GLU A 52 -10.15 -1.67 -1.01
N LEU A 53 -11.18 -1.47 -1.83
CA LEU A 53 -11.96 -0.24 -1.85
C LEU A 53 -12.62 0.04 -0.51
N LEU A 54 -13.26 -0.98 0.09
CA LEU A 54 -13.89 -0.87 1.41
C LEU A 54 -12.85 -0.48 2.47
N CYS A 55 -11.76 -1.22 2.56
CA CYS A 55 -10.71 -0.96 3.55
C CYS A 55 -10.04 0.40 3.34
N ALA A 56 -9.78 0.80 2.09
CA ALA A 56 -9.25 2.13 1.78
C ALA A 56 -10.17 3.25 2.29
N THR A 57 -11.49 3.10 2.08
CA THR A 57 -12.49 4.07 2.54
C THR A 57 -12.49 4.16 4.07
N LEU A 58 -12.53 3.03 4.79
CA LEU A 58 -12.51 2.99 6.24
C LEU A 58 -11.24 3.64 6.82
N GLN A 59 -10.08 3.36 6.24
CA GLN A 59 -8.82 3.99 6.66
C GLN A 59 -8.80 5.50 6.43
N ILE A 60 -9.42 5.98 5.35
CA ILE A 60 -9.52 7.43 5.07
C ILE A 60 -10.47 8.09 6.06
N GLU A 61 -11.63 7.47 6.33
CA GLU A 61 -12.63 7.98 7.27
C GLU A 61 -12.15 8.01 8.72
N SER A 62 -11.17 7.18 9.08
CA SER A 62 -10.56 7.17 10.41
C SER A 62 -9.62 8.35 10.68
N LEU A 63 -9.25 9.13 9.65
CA LEU A 63 -8.34 10.25 9.80
C LEU A 63 -9.06 11.53 10.22
N ASP A 64 -8.59 12.17 11.27
CA ASP A 64 -9.08 13.48 11.73
C ASP A 64 -8.38 14.63 10.97
N MET A 65 -8.48 14.61 9.61
CA MET A 65 -7.95 15.66 8.76
C MET A 65 -8.62 15.69 7.38
N PRO A 66 -8.53 16.80 6.62
CA PRO A 66 -9.07 16.87 5.28
C PRO A 66 -8.34 15.94 4.30
N VAL A 67 -9.04 14.93 3.78
CA VAL A 67 -8.56 14.04 2.73
C VAL A 67 -9.42 14.23 1.47
N THR A 68 -8.76 14.42 0.33
CA THR A 68 -9.43 14.34 -0.97
C THR A 68 -9.26 12.92 -1.48
N TYR A 69 -10.35 12.18 -1.61
CA TYR A 69 -10.32 10.79 -2.10
C TYR A 69 -10.69 10.70 -3.57
N GLN A 70 -9.96 9.88 -4.32
CA GLN A 70 -10.23 9.56 -5.72
C GLN A 70 -10.08 8.05 -5.95
N SER A 71 -11.08 7.43 -6.55
CA SER A 71 -10.99 6.06 -7.06
C SER A 71 -10.90 6.11 -8.59
N ILE A 72 -9.80 5.58 -9.15
CA ILE A 72 -9.50 5.64 -10.58
C ILE A 72 -9.63 4.25 -11.18
N LYS A 73 -10.50 4.13 -12.19
CA LYS A 73 -10.67 2.87 -12.94
C LYS A 73 -9.66 2.80 -14.08
N LEU A 74 -8.95 1.67 -14.16
CA LEU A 74 -7.90 1.38 -15.14
C LEU A 74 -8.23 0.05 -15.87
N PRO A 75 -9.33 -0.02 -16.63
CA PRO A 75 -9.81 -1.28 -17.20
C PRO A 75 -8.81 -1.93 -18.17
N PHE A 76 -7.97 -1.14 -18.83
CA PHE A 76 -6.98 -1.63 -19.79
C PHE A 76 -5.93 -2.59 -19.17
N PHE A 77 -5.74 -2.60 -17.85
CA PHE A 77 -4.85 -3.56 -17.21
C PHE A 77 -5.24 -5.01 -17.48
N LYS A 78 -6.54 -5.31 -17.55
CA LYS A 78 -7.02 -6.65 -17.87
C LYS A 78 -6.61 -7.09 -19.28
N ASP A 79 -6.46 -6.15 -20.21
CA ASP A 79 -6.12 -6.46 -21.59
C ASP A 79 -4.61 -6.69 -21.75
N ILE A 80 -3.78 -5.91 -21.06
CA ILE A 80 -2.32 -5.95 -21.21
C ILE A 80 -1.59 -6.84 -20.19
N CYS A 81 -2.24 -7.26 -19.10
CA CYS A 81 -1.63 -8.04 -18.01
C CYS A 81 -2.31 -9.42 -17.81
N GLN A 82 -2.69 -10.09 -18.89
CA GLN A 82 -3.38 -11.40 -18.90
C GLN A 82 -2.59 -12.53 -18.22
N VAL A 83 -1.29 -12.38 -18.06
CA VAL A 83 -0.41 -13.37 -17.41
C VAL A 83 -0.58 -13.42 -15.90
N SER A 84 -1.22 -12.41 -15.31
CA SER A 84 -1.37 -12.31 -13.85
C SER A 84 -2.63 -13.01 -13.34
N SER A 85 -2.45 -13.87 -12.34
CA SER A 85 -3.56 -14.51 -11.62
C SER A 85 -4.46 -13.49 -10.89
N LEU A 86 -3.97 -12.30 -10.61
CA LEU A 86 -4.75 -11.25 -9.93
C LEU A 86 -5.78 -10.61 -10.85
N LEU A 87 -5.60 -10.71 -12.17
CA LEU A 87 -6.47 -10.12 -13.20
C LEU A 87 -7.20 -11.16 -14.04
N ASN A 88 -6.57 -12.31 -14.25
CA ASN A 88 -7.10 -13.38 -15.05
C ASN A 88 -7.77 -14.45 -14.17
N ASN A 89 -9.10 -14.54 -14.26
CA ASN A 89 -9.89 -15.49 -13.48
C ASN A 89 -9.64 -16.97 -13.85
N LYS A 90 -9.01 -17.24 -14.99
CA LYS A 90 -8.65 -18.61 -15.42
C LYS A 90 -7.36 -19.10 -14.75
N ILE A 91 -6.60 -18.21 -14.12
CA ILE A 91 -5.35 -18.52 -13.42
C ILE A 91 -5.62 -18.47 -11.91
N ALA A 92 -5.34 -19.58 -11.21
CA ALA A 92 -5.45 -19.62 -9.75
C ALA A 92 -4.37 -18.72 -9.09
N VAL A 93 -4.71 -18.13 -7.96
CA VAL A 93 -3.72 -17.41 -7.12
C VAL A 93 -2.73 -18.44 -6.56
N ALA A 94 -1.44 -18.22 -6.81
CA ALA A 94 -0.41 -19.15 -6.33
C ALA A 94 -0.23 -19.02 -4.80
N LYS A 95 -0.01 -20.16 -4.17
CA LYS A 95 0.30 -20.25 -2.74
C LYS A 95 1.75 -19.83 -2.47
N ALA A 96 2.01 -19.25 -1.30
CA ALA A 96 3.34 -18.81 -0.92
C ALA A 96 4.41 -19.90 -1.00
N LYS A 97 4.07 -21.12 -0.55
CA LYS A 97 4.99 -22.27 -0.57
C LYS A 97 5.51 -22.64 -1.96
N ASP A 98 4.76 -22.31 -3.02
CA ASP A 98 5.06 -22.70 -4.39
C ASP A 98 5.83 -21.61 -5.15
N VAL A 99 5.82 -20.35 -4.65
CA VAL A 99 6.32 -19.19 -5.40
C VAL A 99 7.15 -18.21 -4.56
N MET A 100 7.40 -18.51 -3.29
CA MET A 100 8.19 -17.61 -2.44
C MET A 100 9.63 -17.50 -2.97
N GLY A 101 10.07 -16.27 -3.22
CA GLY A 101 11.37 -15.96 -3.80
C GLY A 101 11.40 -15.89 -5.33
N ASP A 102 10.28 -16.16 -6.03
CA ASP A 102 10.15 -15.93 -7.46
C ASP A 102 9.53 -14.55 -7.74
N PRO A 103 10.29 -13.57 -8.24
CA PRO A 103 9.79 -12.21 -8.49
C PRO A 103 8.85 -12.11 -9.70
N GLN A 104 8.80 -13.16 -10.54
CA GLN A 104 7.95 -13.22 -11.73
C GLN A 104 6.85 -14.27 -11.62
N THR A 105 6.38 -14.51 -10.40
CA THR A 105 5.29 -15.46 -10.15
C THR A 105 4.04 -15.08 -10.93
N VAL A 106 3.11 -16.04 -11.08
CA VAL A 106 1.80 -15.77 -11.68
C VAL A 106 0.97 -14.71 -10.92
N ASN A 107 1.36 -14.37 -9.69
CA ASN A 107 0.75 -13.29 -8.91
C ASN A 107 1.31 -11.89 -9.26
N TYR A 108 2.40 -11.81 -10.04
CA TYR A 108 2.97 -10.56 -10.49
C TYR A 108 2.09 -9.89 -11.55
N VAL A 109 1.85 -8.60 -11.43
CA VAL A 109 1.21 -7.78 -12.45
C VAL A 109 2.29 -6.95 -13.13
N PRO A 110 2.59 -7.18 -14.43
CA PRO A 110 3.67 -6.50 -15.13
C PRO A 110 3.60 -4.98 -15.04
N TYR A 111 4.69 -4.36 -14.63
CA TYR A 111 4.89 -2.89 -14.54
C TYR A 111 3.84 -2.12 -13.72
N ARG A 112 3.03 -2.82 -12.91
CA ARG A 112 1.91 -2.20 -12.17
C ARG A 112 2.33 -0.98 -11.38
N LYS A 113 3.36 -1.11 -10.52
CA LYS A 113 3.77 -0.01 -9.64
C LYS A 113 4.28 1.19 -10.43
N LEU A 114 5.01 0.97 -11.52
CA LEU A 114 5.48 2.04 -12.42
C LEU A 114 4.31 2.81 -13.03
N MET A 115 3.31 2.10 -13.58
CA MET A 115 2.13 2.73 -14.17
C MET A 115 1.32 3.52 -13.13
N LEU A 116 1.07 2.94 -11.95
CA LEU A 116 0.33 3.60 -10.87
C LEU A 116 1.09 4.84 -10.33
N LEU A 117 2.41 4.77 -10.21
CA LEU A 117 3.22 5.92 -9.83
C LEU A 117 3.20 7.04 -10.88
N SER A 118 3.23 6.69 -12.18
CA SER A 118 3.14 7.67 -13.26
C SER A 118 1.81 8.43 -13.20
N ILE A 119 0.70 7.73 -12.94
CA ILE A 119 -0.61 8.37 -12.75
C ILE A 119 -0.60 9.24 -11.48
N SER A 120 -0.01 8.75 -10.39
CA SER A 120 0.11 9.50 -9.14
C SER A 120 0.92 10.79 -9.31
N LEU A 121 1.99 10.77 -10.10
CA LEU A 121 2.80 11.96 -10.45
C LEU A 121 1.99 12.98 -11.25
N ALA A 122 1.19 12.53 -12.23
CA ALA A 122 0.30 13.40 -12.99
C ALA A 122 -0.77 14.06 -12.09
N ILE A 123 -1.34 13.31 -11.14
CA ILE A 123 -2.27 13.85 -10.15
C ILE A 123 -1.57 14.88 -9.26
N ALA A 124 -0.35 14.57 -8.78
CA ALA A 124 0.41 15.46 -7.93
C ALA A 124 0.69 16.80 -8.64
N GLU A 125 1.08 16.76 -9.91
CA GLU A 125 1.26 17.97 -10.71
C GLU A 125 -0.04 18.79 -10.84
N ASN A 126 -1.15 18.10 -11.17
CA ASN A 126 -2.45 18.75 -11.35
C ASN A 126 -2.96 19.46 -10.07
N VAL A 127 -2.75 18.86 -8.90
CA VAL A 127 -3.23 19.43 -7.62
C VAL A 127 -2.19 20.29 -6.89
N GLY A 128 -0.99 20.43 -7.45
CA GLY A 128 0.12 21.15 -6.85
C GLY A 128 0.68 20.50 -5.59
N ALA A 129 0.72 19.16 -5.55
CA ALA A 129 1.40 18.41 -4.50
C ALA A 129 2.89 18.25 -4.86
N SER A 130 3.75 18.31 -3.85
CA SER A 130 5.20 18.16 -4.01
C SER A 130 5.69 16.73 -3.75
N THR A 131 4.83 15.86 -3.24
CA THR A 131 5.20 14.51 -2.82
C THR A 131 4.17 13.50 -3.30
N VAL A 132 4.69 12.38 -3.81
CA VAL A 132 3.95 11.14 -4.08
C VAL A 132 4.53 10.05 -3.20
N PHE A 133 3.69 9.32 -2.47
CA PHE A 133 4.16 8.19 -1.69
C PHE A 133 4.18 6.90 -2.50
N HIS A 134 5.18 6.07 -2.24
CA HIS A 134 5.33 4.72 -2.79
C HIS A 134 5.33 3.70 -1.64
N GLY A 135 4.44 2.74 -1.70
CA GLY A 135 4.24 1.72 -0.66
C GLY A 135 5.21 0.54 -0.73
N ALA A 136 6.44 0.73 -1.26
CA ALA A 136 7.47 -0.29 -1.21
C ALA A 136 7.92 -0.56 0.22
N ALA A 137 8.20 -1.83 0.52
CA ALA A 137 8.70 -2.31 1.81
C ALA A 137 9.87 -3.28 1.61
N GLN A 138 10.66 -3.54 2.64
CA GLN A 138 11.81 -4.45 2.58
C GLN A 138 11.46 -5.83 1.99
N ALA A 139 10.27 -6.35 2.29
CA ALA A 139 9.80 -7.61 1.76
C ALA A 139 9.71 -7.65 0.22
N ASP A 140 9.45 -6.52 -0.44
CA ASP A 140 9.42 -6.42 -1.91
C ASP A 140 10.83 -6.59 -2.48
N SER A 141 11.83 -5.92 -1.90
CA SER A 141 13.23 -6.02 -2.31
C SER A 141 13.80 -7.42 -2.07
N VAL A 142 13.54 -8.01 -0.88
CA VAL A 142 13.97 -9.37 -0.55
C VAL A 142 13.33 -10.42 -1.47
N ALA A 143 12.10 -10.19 -1.92
CA ALA A 143 11.42 -11.03 -2.91
C ALA A 143 11.93 -10.82 -4.35
N GLY A 144 12.85 -9.88 -4.56
CA GLY A 144 13.43 -9.58 -5.89
C GLY A 144 12.54 -8.70 -6.79
N PHE A 145 11.47 -8.10 -6.25
CA PHE A 145 10.65 -7.17 -7.03
C PHE A 145 11.41 -5.88 -7.29
N TRP A 146 11.83 -5.67 -8.53
CA TRP A 146 12.61 -4.51 -8.96
C TRP A 146 11.92 -3.17 -8.67
N ASP A 147 10.58 -3.14 -8.74
CA ASP A 147 9.75 -1.96 -8.51
C ASP A 147 9.50 -1.66 -7.01
N GLY A 148 10.13 -2.42 -6.12
CA GLY A 148 10.21 -2.21 -4.68
C GLY A 148 11.62 -1.88 -4.18
N SER A 149 12.60 -1.72 -5.07
CA SER A 149 14.00 -1.48 -4.71
C SER A 149 14.33 0.01 -4.52
N GLU A 150 15.42 0.29 -3.79
CA GLU A 150 15.98 1.64 -3.66
C GLU A 150 16.46 2.17 -5.02
N GLU A 151 17.02 1.30 -5.87
CA GLU A 151 17.43 1.66 -7.22
C GLU A 151 16.24 2.16 -8.04
N PHE A 152 15.11 1.45 -8.01
CA PHE A 152 13.90 1.91 -8.69
C PHE A 152 13.44 3.27 -8.17
N LEU A 153 13.45 3.47 -6.84
CA LEU A 153 13.09 4.75 -6.23
C LEU A 153 14.00 5.89 -6.69
N GLU A 154 15.29 5.63 -6.80
CA GLU A 154 16.26 6.60 -7.32
C GLU A 154 15.96 6.95 -8.79
N GLN A 155 15.75 5.95 -9.65
CA GLN A 155 15.49 6.16 -11.07
C GLN A 155 14.17 6.89 -11.31
N ILE A 156 13.09 6.54 -10.63
CA ILE A 156 11.82 7.24 -10.80
C ILE A 156 11.91 8.71 -10.36
N ASN A 157 12.70 9.01 -9.34
CA ASN A 157 12.97 10.40 -8.93
C ASN A 157 13.82 11.15 -9.95
N LYS A 158 14.79 10.50 -10.61
CA LYS A 158 15.53 11.11 -11.73
C LYS A 158 14.59 11.44 -12.90
N VAL A 159 13.68 10.52 -13.25
CA VAL A 159 12.67 10.77 -14.29
C VAL A 159 11.74 11.91 -13.89
N SER A 160 11.21 11.91 -12.66
CA SER A 160 10.36 12.99 -12.16
C SER A 160 11.04 14.36 -12.18
N ALA A 161 12.34 14.41 -11.89
CA ALA A 161 13.14 15.64 -11.90
C ALA A 161 13.32 16.26 -13.28
N LEU A 162 13.04 15.54 -14.39
CA LEU A 162 13.03 16.10 -15.75
C LEU A 162 11.87 17.07 -15.96
N ASN A 163 10.81 16.97 -15.15
CA ASN A 163 9.73 17.94 -15.16
C ASN A 163 10.20 19.26 -14.54
N ARG A 164 10.35 20.27 -15.41
CA ARG A 164 10.86 21.60 -15.00
C ARG A 164 9.80 22.50 -14.40
N ARG A 165 8.53 22.12 -14.51
CA ARG A 165 7.41 22.95 -14.05
C ARG A 165 7.18 22.80 -12.55
N ASN A 166 7.16 21.56 -12.07
CA ASN A 166 6.91 21.23 -10.68
C ASN A 166 7.94 20.21 -10.19
N LYS A 167 8.57 20.50 -9.05
CA LYS A 167 9.45 19.55 -8.39
C LYS A 167 8.60 18.59 -7.55
N ILE A 168 8.39 17.39 -8.03
CA ILE A 168 7.66 16.34 -7.32
C ILE A 168 8.65 15.23 -6.95
N THR A 169 8.62 14.79 -5.69
CA THR A 169 9.48 13.72 -5.19
C THR A 169 8.64 12.50 -4.82
N VAL A 170 9.06 11.32 -5.28
CA VAL A 170 8.52 10.04 -4.82
C VAL A 170 9.24 9.64 -3.54
N GLN A 171 8.49 9.39 -2.46
CA GLN A 171 9.02 8.95 -1.16
C GLN A 171 8.53 7.54 -0.84
N ALA A 172 9.42 6.68 -0.37
CA ALA A 172 9.11 5.32 0.05
C ALA A 172 9.58 5.06 1.51
N PRO A 173 8.90 5.65 2.51
CA PRO A 173 9.38 5.64 3.90
C PRO A 173 9.32 4.27 4.58
N LEU A 174 8.78 3.25 3.92
CA LEU A 174 8.71 1.88 4.41
C LEU A 174 9.70 0.95 3.70
N ILE A 175 10.51 1.44 2.78
CA ILE A 175 11.33 0.65 1.87
C ILE A 175 12.35 -0.26 2.59
N ASP A 176 12.89 0.22 3.70
CA ASP A 176 13.87 -0.47 4.57
C ASP A 176 13.21 -1.26 5.72
N LYS A 177 11.90 -1.19 5.87
CA LYS A 177 11.17 -1.74 7.03
C LYS A 177 10.67 -3.15 6.79
N SER A 178 10.92 -4.02 7.76
CA SER A 178 10.29 -5.32 7.86
C SER A 178 8.78 -5.19 8.11
N LYS A 179 8.00 -6.24 7.79
CA LYS A 179 6.56 -6.26 8.08
C LYS A 179 6.27 -6.06 9.57
N ALA A 180 7.12 -6.58 10.47
CA ALA A 180 6.99 -6.38 11.90
C ALA A 180 7.17 -4.90 12.31
N GLU A 181 8.14 -4.20 11.73
CA GLU A 181 8.35 -2.78 11.99
C GLU A 181 7.21 -1.92 11.44
N ILE A 182 6.66 -2.28 10.26
CA ILE A 182 5.51 -1.61 9.67
C ILE A 182 4.28 -1.77 10.58
N ILE A 183 4.02 -2.98 11.10
CA ILE A 183 2.92 -3.23 12.04
C ILE A 183 3.08 -2.39 13.31
N LYS A 184 4.27 -2.41 13.93
CA LYS A 184 4.55 -1.61 15.13
C LYS A 184 4.39 -0.11 14.88
N LEU A 185 4.82 0.37 13.70
CA LEU A 185 4.61 1.76 13.30
C LEU A 185 3.11 2.06 13.12
N GLY A 186 2.36 1.16 12.48
CA GLY A 186 0.92 1.32 12.29
C GLY A 186 0.16 1.39 13.62
N ILE A 187 0.48 0.51 14.57
CA ILE A 187 -0.10 0.55 15.93
C ILE A 187 0.18 1.93 16.57
N LYS A 188 1.42 2.42 16.48
CA LYS A 188 1.79 3.74 17.01
C LYS A 188 1.04 4.89 16.35
N LEU A 189 0.69 4.75 15.08
CA LEU A 189 -0.03 5.76 14.31
C LEU A 189 -1.56 5.63 14.40
N GLY A 190 -2.07 4.63 15.15
CA GLY A 190 -3.50 4.42 15.32
C GLY A 190 -4.19 3.73 14.13
N VAL A 191 -3.46 2.97 13.32
CA VAL A 191 -4.03 2.18 12.21
C VAL A 191 -4.89 1.05 12.77
N ASN A 192 -6.17 1.01 12.40
CA ASN A 192 -7.03 -0.13 12.67
C ASN A 192 -6.76 -1.27 11.67
N PHE A 193 -5.94 -2.24 12.07
CA PHE A 193 -5.58 -3.37 11.21
C PHE A 193 -6.75 -4.34 10.93
N ALA A 194 -7.83 -4.33 11.72
CA ALA A 194 -9.04 -5.09 11.43
C ALA A 194 -9.75 -4.58 10.17
N GLU A 195 -9.54 -3.32 9.81
CA GLU A 195 -10.08 -2.64 8.63
C GLU A 195 -9.04 -2.56 7.49
N THR A 196 -8.13 -3.53 7.40
CA THR A 196 -7.17 -3.64 6.30
C THR A 196 -7.31 -4.99 5.60
N TRP A 197 -7.05 -5.04 4.29
CA TRP A 197 -7.13 -6.26 3.52
C TRP A 197 -5.89 -6.49 2.66
N THR A 198 -5.30 -7.69 2.75
CA THR A 198 -4.08 -8.02 2.03
C THR A 198 -4.23 -9.26 1.12
N CYS A 199 -5.22 -10.12 1.40
CA CYS A 199 -5.42 -11.38 0.67
C CYS A 199 -5.79 -11.15 -0.79
N TYR A 200 -5.14 -11.88 -1.69
CA TYR A 200 -5.37 -11.79 -3.13
C TYR A 200 -6.70 -12.42 -3.60
N GLU A 201 -7.32 -13.30 -2.80
CA GLU A 201 -8.57 -13.98 -3.17
C GLU A 201 -9.80 -13.06 -3.08
N GLY A 202 -9.79 -12.04 -2.25
CA GLY A 202 -10.88 -11.07 -2.13
C GLY A 202 -12.18 -11.59 -1.51
N GLU A 203 -12.12 -12.74 -0.81
CA GLU A 203 -13.28 -13.39 -0.20
C GLU A 203 -13.60 -12.84 1.22
N GLN A 204 -14.58 -13.47 1.93
CA GLN A 204 -14.97 -13.07 3.28
C GLN A 204 -13.84 -13.27 4.29
N LEU A 205 -13.15 -14.42 4.21
CA LEU A 205 -12.01 -14.76 5.05
C LEU A 205 -10.72 -14.71 4.22
N ALA A 206 -9.64 -14.23 4.81
CA ALA A 206 -8.33 -14.26 4.16
C ALA A 206 -7.86 -15.72 3.98
N CYS A 207 -7.32 -16.09 2.81
CA CYS A 207 -6.98 -17.48 2.52
C CYS A 207 -5.87 -18.04 3.47
N GLY A 208 -4.98 -17.18 3.97
CA GLY A 208 -3.86 -17.57 4.84
C GLY A 208 -2.65 -18.18 4.09
N GLU A 209 -2.79 -18.47 2.81
CA GLU A 209 -1.80 -19.25 2.05
C GLU A 209 -1.13 -18.50 0.90
N CYS A 210 -1.74 -17.43 0.34
CA CYS A 210 -1.08 -16.64 -0.70
C CYS A 210 0.13 -15.87 -0.14
N THR A 211 1.03 -15.40 -1.01
CA THR A 211 2.25 -14.69 -0.60
C THR A 211 1.96 -13.49 0.29
N ALA A 212 0.91 -12.72 -0.02
CA ALA A 212 0.51 -11.56 0.78
C ALA A 212 0.01 -11.95 2.18
N CYS A 213 -0.81 -13.02 2.30
CA CYS A 213 -1.23 -13.55 3.60
C CYS A 213 -0.05 -14.08 4.41
N SER A 214 0.84 -14.87 3.78
CA SER A 214 2.01 -15.44 4.45
C SER A 214 2.92 -14.36 5.02
N LEU A 215 3.20 -13.31 4.26
CA LEU A 215 4.01 -12.17 4.72
C LEU A 215 3.31 -11.38 5.83
N ARG A 216 1.99 -11.21 5.76
CA ARG A 216 1.21 -10.54 6.79
C ARG A 216 1.21 -11.32 8.09
N ILE A 217 0.87 -12.62 8.06
CA ILE A 217 0.88 -13.50 9.23
C ILE A 217 2.27 -13.51 9.89
N LYS A 218 3.32 -13.70 9.08
CA LYS A 218 4.70 -13.65 9.59
C LYS A 218 5.01 -12.31 10.23
N GLY A 219 4.61 -11.21 9.61
CA GLY A 219 4.81 -9.87 10.13
C GLY A 219 4.15 -9.67 11.50
N PHE A 220 2.91 -10.14 11.70
CA PHE A 220 2.23 -10.08 12.99
C PHE A 220 2.90 -10.96 14.05
N ILE A 221 3.31 -12.19 13.69
CA ILE A 221 4.08 -13.09 14.58
C ILE A 221 5.38 -12.40 15.02
N ASP A 222 6.17 -11.89 14.08
CA ASP A 222 7.46 -11.24 14.36
C ASP A 222 7.28 -9.92 15.16
N ALA A 223 6.13 -9.26 15.01
CA ALA A 223 5.77 -8.09 15.81
C ALA A 223 5.32 -8.44 17.23
N GLY A 224 4.92 -9.69 17.48
CA GLY A 224 4.40 -10.19 18.75
C GLY A 224 2.91 -9.92 18.96
N TYR A 225 2.14 -9.76 17.88
CA TYR A 225 0.71 -9.47 17.91
C TYR A 225 -0.12 -10.50 17.16
N ILE A 226 -1.38 -10.67 17.58
CA ILE A 226 -2.40 -11.41 16.83
C ILE A 226 -2.91 -10.51 15.70
N ASP A 227 -2.99 -11.04 14.49
CA ASP A 227 -3.62 -10.31 13.39
C ASP A 227 -5.15 -10.28 13.60
N PRO A 228 -5.78 -9.10 13.60
CA PRO A 228 -7.21 -8.99 13.89
C PRO A 228 -8.13 -9.46 12.75
N ILE A 229 -7.62 -9.73 11.52
CA ILE A 229 -8.48 -10.23 10.44
C ILE A 229 -8.66 -11.75 10.53
N PRO A 230 -9.83 -12.26 10.11
CA PRO A 230 -10.08 -13.70 10.12
C PRO A 230 -9.47 -14.42 8.91
N TYR A 231 -8.98 -15.64 9.14
CA TYR A 231 -8.38 -16.51 8.15
C TYR A 231 -9.19 -17.79 7.91
N LYS A 232 -9.10 -18.36 6.71
CA LYS A 232 -9.67 -19.69 6.39
C LYS A 232 -8.91 -20.84 7.07
N ILE A 233 -7.66 -20.60 7.44
CA ILE A 233 -6.81 -21.57 8.14
C ILE A 233 -6.61 -21.14 9.59
N SER A 234 -6.35 -22.11 10.46
CA SER A 234 -5.99 -21.84 11.85
C SER A 234 -4.54 -21.37 11.94
N ILE A 235 -4.32 -20.25 12.60
CA ILE A 235 -2.97 -19.73 12.89
C ILE A 235 -2.68 -19.96 14.37
N PRO A 236 -1.58 -20.65 14.72
CA PRO A 236 -1.28 -20.98 16.11
C PRO A 236 -0.61 -19.81 16.85
N TRP A 237 -1.34 -18.71 17.03
CA TRP A 237 -0.83 -17.47 17.66
C TRP A 237 -0.25 -17.70 19.06
N GLU A 238 -0.86 -18.58 19.86
CA GLU A 238 -0.42 -18.95 21.20
C GLU A 238 1.00 -19.55 21.20
N LYS A 239 1.31 -20.39 20.21
CA LYS A 239 2.65 -20.98 20.04
C LYS A 239 3.73 -19.90 19.91
N TYR A 240 3.40 -18.75 19.35
CA TYR A 240 4.31 -17.62 19.15
C TYR A 240 4.18 -16.57 20.26
N LYS A 241 3.36 -16.81 21.31
CA LYS A 241 3.14 -15.87 22.42
C LYS A 241 2.66 -14.49 21.94
N CYS A 242 1.89 -14.46 20.87
CA CYS A 242 1.31 -13.23 20.35
C CYS A 242 0.21 -12.73 21.28
N LYS A 243 0.08 -11.41 21.39
CA LYS A 243 -0.96 -10.73 22.18
C LYS A 243 -1.89 -9.95 21.25
N GLU A 244 -3.11 -9.68 21.71
CA GLU A 244 -4.01 -8.78 21.01
C GLU A 244 -3.46 -7.35 20.96
N ILE A 245 -3.81 -6.62 19.91
CA ILE A 245 -3.55 -5.19 19.85
C ILE A 245 -4.53 -4.52 20.80
N SER A 246 -4.02 -3.90 21.85
CA SER A 246 -4.86 -3.12 22.77
C SER A 246 -5.50 -1.98 21.98
N ASN A 247 -6.82 -1.92 21.97
CA ASN A 247 -7.57 -0.77 21.46
C ASN A 247 -7.15 0.44 22.30
N GLN A 248 -6.57 1.46 21.67
CA GLN A 248 -6.32 2.77 22.28
C GLN A 248 -7.58 3.62 22.20
#